data_1bccc1504ef089b58002c6905d8b1302
#
_entry.id   1bccc1504ef089b58002c6905d8b1302
#
_cell.length_a   1.000
_cell.length_b   1.000
_cell.length_c   1.000
_cell.angle_alpha   90.00
_cell.angle_beta   90.00
_cell.angle_gamma   90.00
#
_symmetry.space_group_name_H-M   'P 1'
#
loop_
_entity.id
_entity.type
_entity.pdbx_description
1 polymer ?
#
loop_
_entity_poly.entity_id
_entity_poly.type
_entity_poly.pdbx_seq_one_letter_code
_entity_poly.pdbx_strand_id
1 'polypeptide(L)'
;MHLVNLLEPWILLRLAAGAVTVLLFARASLTSWRILRHFDVARHSEGQLALERRADLSAALVRVGTIVQIALLAFTMLAGDKLSASIRGAMCGYGVFHATPWGFRSLGATAGTAIAAGVVSELYSFDARVRSFDLARPLAIATLLLAPLSAIDLGLAAAFALNLDLSVVASCCSVQLDAVAAGVAGPEGLGASTRAFATTGAAVAIALAVILALLAARRPQRGIIVAAAGASLVAFPFAVAATVLEVAPHVFEVPQHVCPFCLLRPSVLGIGYPLFGAIMLAVICGLGTGIGALLSRTSAARSALTPFARERLRREAFAWIAAFVLAALPIARYAIVSGGASLFH
;
A
#
# COMPACT_ATOMS: atom_id res chain seq x y z
N MET A 1 31.94 -11.66 -2.12
CA MET A 1 31.55 -10.72 -1.07
C MET A 1 30.03 -10.59 -0.86
N HIS A 2 29.20 -10.82 -1.88
CA HIS A 2 27.75 -10.59 -1.82
C HIS A 2 26.95 -11.54 -0.91
N LEU A 3 27.45 -12.76 -0.65
CA LEU A 3 26.75 -13.73 0.24
C LEU A 3 26.77 -13.34 1.73
N VAL A 4 27.72 -12.53 2.15
CA VAL A 4 27.83 -12.05 3.55
C VAL A 4 26.66 -11.10 3.88
N ASN A 5 26.19 -10.34 2.90
CA ASN A 5 25.06 -9.42 3.07
C ASN A 5 23.74 -10.16 3.38
N LEU A 6 23.60 -11.40 2.91
CA LEU A 6 22.42 -12.23 3.21
C LEU A 6 22.36 -12.64 4.69
N LEU A 7 23.48 -12.59 5.42
CA LEU A 7 23.54 -12.88 6.84
C LEU A 7 23.17 -11.69 7.73
N GLU A 8 22.97 -10.51 7.12
CA GLU A 8 22.42 -9.36 7.86
C GLU A 8 21.02 -9.69 8.39
N PRO A 9 20.79 -9.56 9.70
CA PRO A 9 19.54 -10.00 10.33
C PRO A 9 18.29 -9.39 9.71
N TRP A 10 18.38 -8.13 9.29
CA TRP A 10 17.26 -7.41 8.67
C TRP A 10 16.90 -7.96 7.29
N ILE A 11 17.90 -8.32 6.49
CA ILE A 11 17.75 -8.93 5.17
C ILE A 11 17.21 -10.36 5.32
N LEU A 12 17.81 -11.15 6.20
CA LEU A 12 17.40 -12.53 6.43
C LEU A 12 15.95 -12.62 6.89
N LEU A 13 15.55 -11.77 7.85
CA LEU A 13 14.18 -11.75 8.35
C LEU A 13 13.19 -11.29 7.27
N ARG A 14 13.57 -10.30 6.42
CA ARG A 14 12.78 -9.87 5.27
C ARG A 14 12.52 -11.01 4.28
N LEU A 15 13.57 -11.76 3.94
CA LEU A 15 13.46 -12.88 3.01
C LEU A 15 12.67 -14.05 3.61
N ALA A 16 12.90 -14.38 4.88
CA ALA A 16 12.17 -15.43 5.57
C ALA A 16 10.67 -15.11 5.66
N ALA A 17 10.29 -13.90 6.06
CA ALA A 17 8.89 -13.47 6.11
C ALA A 17 8.26 -13.42 4.71
N GLY A 18 9.00 -13.00 3.68
CA GLY A 18 8.56 -13.06 2.29
C GLY A 18 8.31 -14.50 1.82
N ALA A 19 9.18 -15.44 2.18
CA ALA A 19 8.98 -16.86 1.87
C ALA A 19 7.71 -17.41 2.52
N VAL A 20 7.44 -17.05 3.79
CA VAL A 20 6.18 -17.42 4.46
C VAL A 20 4.97 -16.87 3.70
N THR A 21 5.02 -15.63 3.25
CA THR A 21 3.92 -15.02 2.47
C THR A 21 3.69 -15.78 1.15
N VAL A 22 4.78 -16.11 0.43
CA VAL A 22 4.69 -16.92 -0.80
C VAL A 22 4.05 -18.28 -0.52
N LEU A 23 4.45 -18.98 0.54
CA LEU A 23 3.88 -20.28 0.90
C LEU A 23 2.40 -20.19 1.23
N LEU A 24 1.95 -19.17 1.96
CA LEU A 24 0.55 -18.94 2.31
C LEU A 24 -0.28 -18.70 1.04
N PHE A 25 0.16 -17.80 0.17
CA PHE A 25 -0.57 -17.51 -1.08
C PHE A 25 -0.49 -18.65 -2.10
N ALA A 26 0.63 -19.35 -2.21
CA ALA A 26 0.74 -20.53 -3.06
C ALA A 26 -0.25 -21.63 -2.60
N ARG A 27 -0.36 -21.87 -1.29
CA ARG A 27 -1.30 -22.83 -0.73
C ARG A 27 -2.77 -22.43 -1.01
N ALA A 28 -3.10 -21.16 -0.86
CA ALA A 28 -4.41 -20.63 -1.21
C ALA A 28 -4.69 -20.77 -2.73
N SER A 29 -3.70 -20.47 -3.57
CA SER A 29 -3.78 -20.56 -5.03
C SER A 29 -3.99 -21.99 -5.53
N LEU A 30 -3.37 -22.99 -4.90
CA LEU A 30 -3.62 -24.40 -5.22
C LEU A 30 -5.08 -24.81 -5.00
N THR A 31 -5.71 -24.29 -3.96
CA THR A 31 -7.13 -24.50 -3.71
C THR A 31 -7.98 -23.79 -4.76
N SER A 32 -7.64 -22.54 -5.08
CA SER A 32 -8.32 -21.75 -6.10
C SER A 32 -8.25 -22.37 -7.47
N TRP A 33 -7.11 -22.97 -7.84
CA TRP A 33 -6.97 -23.74 -9.06
C TRP A 33 -7.93 -24.95 -9.14
N ARG A 34 -8.10 -25.66 -8.00
CA ARG A 34 -9.05 -26.79 -7.92
C ARG A 34 -10.49 -26.32 -8.04
N ILE A 35 -10.83 -25.17 -7.41
CA ILE A 35 -12.14 -24.54 -7.55
C ILE A 35 -12.43 -24.21 -9.01
N LEU A 36 -11.50 -23.59 -9.73
CA LEU A 36 -11.70 -23.25 -11.15
C LEU A 36 -11.96 -24.46 -12.03
N ARG A 37 -11.35 -25.61 -11.72
CA ARG A 37 -11.46 -26.83 -12.53
C ARG A 37 -12.65 -27.72 -12.18
N HIS A 38 -13.03 -27.79 -10.91
CA HIS A 38 -13.92 -28.83 -10.41
C HIS A 38 -15.14 -28.32 -9.66
N PHE A 39 -15.26 -26.99 -9.44
CA PHE A 39 -16.38 -26.44 -8.69
C PHE A 39 -17.64 -26.37 -9.55
N ASP A 40 -18.67 -27.14 -9.13
CA ASP A 40 -19.98 -27.17 -9.77
C ASP A 40 -21.06 -27.13 -8.68
N VAL A 41 -21.78 -26.01 -8.61
CA VAL A 41 -22.84 -25.77 -7.59
C VAL A 41 -23.99 -26.79 -7.71
N ALA A 42 -24.20 -27.36 -8.90
CA ALA A 42 -25.28 -28.33 -9.13
C ALA A 42 -24.95 -29.73 -8.62
N ARG A 43 -23.71 -30.03 -8.26
CA ARG A 43 -23.28 -31.33 -7.78
C ARG A 43 -23.32 -31.43 -6.27
N HIS A 44 -24.26 -32.21 -5.74
CA HIS A 44 -24.33 -32.58 -4.32
C HIS A 44 -23.46 -33.83 -4.04
N SER A 45 -22.12 -33.67 -4.04
CA SER A 45 -21.18 -34.75 -3.78
C SER A 45 -20.28 -34.43 -2.57
N GLU A 46 -19.76 -35.48 -1.90
CA GLU A 46 -18.78 -35.32 -0.82
C GLU A 46 -17.53 -34.49 -1.26
N GLY A 47 -17.14 -34.65 -2.54
CA GLY A 47 -16.05 -33.88 -3.14
C GLY A 47 -16.33 -32.37 -3.19
N GLN A 48 -17.60 -31.99 -3.44
CA GLN A 48 -18.02 -30.58 -3.42
C GLN A 48 -17.94 -30.00 -2.01
N LEU A 49 -18.46 -30.71 -0.99
CA LEU A 49 -18.37 -30.28 0.41
C LEU A 49 -16.91 -30.16 0.88
N ALA A 50 -16.03 -31.05 0.43
CA ALA A 50 -14.60 -30.95 0.71
C ALA A 50 -13.95 -29.71 0.05
N LEU A 51 -14.41 -29.33 -1.15
CA LEU A 51 -13.95 -28.09 -1.84
C LEU A 51 -14.42 -26.83 -1.13
N GLU A 52 -15.66 -26.80 -0.63
CA GLU A 52 -16.22 -25.67 0.13
C GLU A 52 -15.43 -25.43 1.42
N ARG A 53 -15.16 -26.50 2.20
CA ARG A 53 -14.30 -26.40 3.40
C ARG A 53 -12.89 -25.91 3.09
N ARG A 54 -12.34 -26.31 1.94
CA ARG A 54 -11.03 -25.84 1.48
C ARG A 54 -11.07 -24.37 1.01
N ALA A 55 -12.20 -23.89 0.48
CA ALA A 55 -12.38 -22.49 0.14
C ALA A 55 -12.34 -21.60 1.40
N ASP A 56 -12.98 -22.03 2.50
CA ASP A 56 -12.92 -21.33 3.80
C ASP A 56 -11.49 -21.26 4.34
N LEU A 57 -10.75 -22.37 4.24
CA LEU A 57 -9.34 -22.39 4.61
C LEU A 57 -8.51 -21.43 3.73
N SER A 58 -8.80 -21.40 2.42
CA SER A 58 -8.14 -20.48 1.48
C SER A 58 -8.39 -19.03 1.86
N ALA A 59 -9.63 -18.68 2.25
CA ALA A 59 -9.97 -17.35 2.76
C ALA A 59 -9.16 -16.98 4.01
N ALA A 60 -9.02 -17.91 4.96
CA ALA A 60 -8.22 -17.72 6.17
C ALA A 60 -6.74 -17.52 5.83
N LEU A 61 -6.18 -18.33 4.92
CA LEU A 61 -4.78 -18.20 4.48
C LEU A 61 -4.52 -16.85 3.79
N VAL A 62 -5.46 -16.37 2.96
CA VAL A 62 -5.35 -15.04 2.34
C VAL A 62 -5.37 -13.93 3.38
N ARG A 63 -6.25 -14.00 4.38
CA ARG A 63 -6.31 -13.00 5.46
C ARG A 63 -5.01 -12.95 6.26
N VAL A 64 -4.51 -14.10 6.68
CA VAL A 64 -3.23 -14.18 7.42
C VAL A 64 -2.09 -13.70 6.53
N GLY A 65 -2.02 -14.15 5.27
CA GLY A 65 -1.02 -13.70 4.31
C GLY A 65 -1.06 -12.19 4.07
N THR A 66 -2.26 -11.59 4.04
CA THR A 66 -2.42 -10.13 3.92
C THR A 66 -1.85 -9.40 5.14
N ILE A 67 -2.12 -9.89 6.35
CA ILE A 67 -1.57 -9.29 7.58
C ILE A 67 -0.05 -9.38 7.58
N VAL A 68 0.49 -10.54 7.23
CA VAL A 68 1.95 -10.74 7.13
C VAL A 68 2.55 -9.82 6.06
N GLN A 69 1.90 -9.67 4.90
CA GLN A 69 2.39 -8.83 3.80
C GLN A 69 2.37 -7.33 4.16
N ILE A 70 1.35 -6.85 4.88
CA ILE A 70 1.29 -5.47 5.37
C ILE A 70 2.39 -5.23 6.43
N ALA A 71 2.55 -6.16 7.36
CA ALA A 71 3.62 -6.11 8.35
C ALA A 71 5.00 -6.16 7.68
N LEU A 72 5.15 -6.96 6.63
CA LEU A 72 6.37 -7.07 5.83
C LEU A 72 6.71 -5.76 5.11
N LEU A 73 5.73 -5.02 4.61
CA LEU A 73 5.94 -3.69 4.03
C LEU A 73 6.49 -2.72 5.08
N ALA A 74 5.86 -2.63 6.24
CA ALA A 74 6.34 -1.80 7.35
C ALA A 74 7.74 -2.22 7.82
N PHE A 75 7.99 -3.53 7.92
CA PHE A 75 9.29 -4.07 8.27
C PHE A 75 10.36 -3.77 7.20
N THR A 76 10.02 -3.84 5.91
CA THR A 76 10.95 -3.51 4.81
C THR A 76 11.42 -2.06 4.90
N MET A 77 10.51 -1.14 5.21
CA MET A 77 10.85 0.26 5.44
C MET A 77 11.76 0.45 6.66
N LEU A 78 11.44 -0.21 7.78
CA LEU A 78 12.25 -0.19 9.00
C LEU A 78 13.64 -0.79 8.75
N ALA A 79 13.72 -1.92 8.06
CA ALA A 79 14.97 -2.58 7.69
C ALA A 79 15.86 -1.67 6.84
N GLY A 80 15.28 -0.94 5.88
CA GLY A 80 15.98 0.06 5.10
C GLY A 80 16.59 1.17 5.97
N ASP A 81 15.83 1.68 6.97
CA ASP A 81 16.36 2.70 7.88
C ASP A 81 17.49 2.14 8.76
N LYS A 82 17.38 0.90 9.25
CA LYS A 82 18.43 0.25 10.04
C LYS A 82 19.69 -0.05 9.24
N LEU A 83 19.55 -0.51 8.00
CA LEU A 83 20.66 -0.77 7.09
C LEU A 83 21.40 0.51 6.68
N SER A 84 20.77 1.68 6.79
CA SER A 84 21.43 2.96 6.43
C SER A 84 22.67 3.21 7.29
N ALA A 85 22.71 2.71 8.52
CA ALA A 85 23.88 2.82 9.40
C ALA A 85 25.10 2.03 8.89
N SER A 86 24.88 1.00 8.06
CA SER A 86 25.94 0.14 7.50
C SER A 86 26.47 0.64 6.14
N ILE A 87 25.80 1.62 5.51
CA ILE A 87 26.17 2.14 4.18
C ILE A 87 26.68 3.56 4.32
N ARG A 88 27.92 3.80 3.85
CA ARG A 88 28.51 5.15 3.88
C ARG A 88 27.68 6.13 3.06
N GLY A 89 27.33 7.29 3.63
CA GLY A 89 26.55 8.33 2.98
C GLY A 89 25.04 8.12 2.99
N ALA A 90 24.54 6.94 3.35
CA ALA A 90 23.11 6.72 3.51
C ALA A 90 22.65 7.27 4.88
N MET A 91 21.87 8.33 4.88
CA MET A 91 21.33 8.92 6.11
C MET A 91 19.98 8.29 6.54
N CYS A 92 19.29 7.59 5.64
CA CYS A 92 18.00 6.95 5.88
C CYS A 92 17.74 5.83 4.86
N GLY A 93 16.61 5.13 4.97
CA GLY A 93 16.19 4.07 4.06
C GLY A 93 16.18 4.47 2.57
N TYR A 94 16.00 5.76 2.24
CA TYR A 94 16.08 6.23 0.85
C TYR A 94 17.44 5.90 0.22
N GLY A 95 18.54 6.25 0.90
CA GLY A 95 19.89 5.97 0.41
C GLY A 95 20.13 4.46 0.21
N VAL A 96 19.60 3.63 1.10
CA VAL A 96 19.70 2.17 1.00
C VAL A 96 18.95 1.64 -0.23
N PHE A 97 17.69 2.06 -0.45
CA PHE A 97 16.91 1.62 -1.60
C PHE A 97 17.43 2.22 -2.93
N HIS A 98 18.08 3.38 -2.87
CA HIS A 98 18.69 4.01 -4.05
C HIS A 98 20.05 3.41 -4.41
N ALA A 99 20.73 2.74 -3.46
CA ALA A 99 22.06 2.15 -3.68
C ALA A 99 22.08 1.07 -4.79
N THR A 100 20.92 0.49 -5.12
CA THR A 100 20.79 -0.48 -6.21
C THR A 100 19.53 -0.20 -7.05
N PRO A 101 19.52 -0.58 -8.35
CA PRO A 101 18.32 -0.44 -9.18
C PRO A 101 17.14 -1.34 -8.72
N TRP A 102 17.40 -2.30 -7.84
CA TRP A 102 16.42 -3.24 -7.32
C TRP A 102 15.69 -2.74 -6.06
N GLY A 103 16.24 -1.76 -5.35
CA GLY A 103 15.72 -1.32 -4.07
C GLY A 103 14.28 -0.78 -4.14
N PHE A 104 14.04 0.28 -4.91
CA PHE A 104 12.68 0.82 -5.08
C PHE A 104 11.73 -0.13 -5.81
N ARG A 105 12.25 -0.98 -6.72
CA ARG A 105 11.44 -2.02 -7.38
C ARG A 105 10.94 -3.05 -6.37
N SER A 106 11.81 -3.49 -5.45
CA SER A 106 11.44 -4.39 -4.36
C SER A 106 10.39 -3.75 -3.45
N LEU A 107 10.60 -2.51 -3.03
CA LEU A 107 9.64 -1.79 -2.18
C LEU A 107 8.28 -1.61 -2.88
N GLY A 108 8.28 -1.23 -4.16
CA GLY A 108 7.07 -1.09 -4.97
C GLY A 108 6.32 -2.41 -5.13
N ALA A 109 7.04 -3.53 -5.34
CA ALA A 109 6.44 -4.86 -5.40
C ALA A 109 5.81 -5.26 -4.07
N THR A 110 6.50 -4.99 -2.94
CA THR A 110 5.95 -5.27 -1.60
C THR A 110 4.68 -4.49 -1.34
N ALA A 111 4.66 -3.20 -1.67
CA ALA A 111 3.48 -2.34 -1.51
C ALA A 111 2.33 -2.77 -2.44
N GLY A 112 2.62 -3.05 -3.71
CA GLY A 112 1.63 -3.53 -4.68
C GLY A 112 1.02 -4.87 -4.27
N THR A 113 1.84 -5.81 -3.79
CA THR A 113 1.38 -7.11 -3.27
C THR A 113 0.52 -6.94 -2.02
N ALA A 114 0.88 -6.02 -1.11
CA ALA A 114 0.10 -5.71 0.09
C ALA A 114 -1.29 -5.16 -0.26
N ILE A 115 -1.37 -4.22 -1.20
CA ILE A 115 -2.64 -3.66 -1.68
C ILE A 115 -3.48 -4.75 -2.37
N ALA A 116 -2.89 -5.53 -3.28
CA ALA A 116 -3.60 -6.59 -3.99
C ALA A 116 -4.14 -7.66 -3.02
N ALA A 117 -3.33 -8.10 -2.06
CA ALA A 117 -3.75 -9.04 -1.03
C ALA A 117 -4.86 -8.46 -0.14
N GLY A 118 -4.76 -7.19 0.23
CA GLY A 118 -5.80 -6.47 0.97
C GLY A 118 -7.13 -6.44 0.21
N VAL A 119 -7.10 -6.10 -1.07
CA VAL A 119 -8.30 -6.09 -1.93
C VAL A 119 -8.92 -7.48 -2.03
N VAL A 120 -8.11 -8.54 -2.24
CA VAL A 120 -8.63 -9.92 -2.28
C VAL A 120 -9.21 -10.33 -0.94
N SER A 121 -8.60 -9.93 0.19
CA SER A 121 -9.13 -10.15 1.54
C SER A 121 -10.48 -9.45 1.76
N GLU A 122 -10.66 -8.24 1.22
CA GLU A 122 -11.96 -7.55 1.23
C GLU A 122 -13.01 -8.28 0.39
N LEU A 123 -12.62 -8.81 -0.77
CA LEU A 123 -13.52 -9.63 -1.60
C LEU A 123 -13.95 -10.93 -0.89
N TYR A 124 -13.06 -11.58 -0.14
CA TYR A 124 -13.45 -12.71 0.73
C TYR A 124 -14.39 -12.28 1.84
N SER A 125 -14.22 -11.07 2.37
CA SER A 125 -15.13 -10.52 3.39
C SER A 125 -16.50 -10.18 2.81
N PHE A 126 -16.57 -9.86 1.52
CA PHE A 126 -17.82 -9.69 0.78
C PHE A 126 -18.47 -11.03 0.48
N ASP A 127 -17.73 -12.01 -0.04
CA ASP A 127 -18.20 -13.35 -0.36
C ASP A 127 -18.82 -14.05 0.85
N ALA A 128 -18.23 -13.91 2.03
CA ALA A 128 -18.77 -14.46 3.28
C ALA A 128 -20.17 -13.92 3.65
N ARG A 129 -20.61 -12.82 3.04
CA ARG A 129 -21.97 -12.25 3.21
C ARG A 129 -22.93 -12.67 2.10
N VAL A 130 -22.41 -13.20 1.01
CA VAL A 130 -23.19 -13.70 -0.13
C VAL A 130 -23.52 -15.16 0.15
N ARG A 131 -24.83 -15.49 0.25
CA ARG A 131 -25.29 -16.87 0.54
C ARG A 131 -25.24 -17.80 -0.68
N SER A 132 -24.82 -17.28 -1.83
CA SER A 132 -24.66 -18.02 -3.08
C SER A 132 -23.18 -18.03 -3.48
N PHE A 133 -22.74 -19.11 -4.14
CA PHE A 133 -21.36 -19.27 -4.57
C PHE A 133 -21.01 -18.48 -5.86
N ASP A 134 -21.73 -17.40 -6.15
CA ASP A 134 -21.58 -16.60 -7.37
C ASP A 134 -20.18 -15.98 -7.53
N LEU A 135 -19.51 -15.70 -6.40
CA LEU A 135 -18.19 -15.09 -6.36
C LEU A 135 -17.04 -16.11 -6.36
N ALA A 136 -17.34 -17.42 -6.25
CA ALA A 136 -16.30 -18.44 -6.11
C ALA A 136 -15.27 -18.43 -7.26
N ARG A 137 -15.72 -18.29 -8.51
CA ARG A 137 -14.81 -18.23 -9.67
C ARG A 137 -13.99 -16.94 -9.75
N PRO A 138 -14.58 -15.72 -9.71
CA PRO A 138 -13.79 -14.50 -9.75
C PRO A 138 -12.83 -14.39 -8.55
N LEU A 139 -13.24 -14.87 -7.38
CA LEU A 139 -12.40 -14.88 -6.19
C LEU A 139 -11.23 -15.87 -6.33
N ALA A 140 -11.48 -17.02 -6.90
CA ALA A 140 -10.43 -18.01 -7.21
C ALA A 140 -9.39 -17.44 -8.20
N ILE A 141 -9.82 -16.70 -9.24
CA ILE A 141 -8.92 -16.03 -10.18
C ILE A 141 -8.08 -14.97 -9.44
N ALA A 142 -8.70 -14.12 -8.63
CA ALA A 142 -8.02 -13.08 -7.86
C ALA A 142 -6.99 -13.68 -6.89
N THR A 143 -7.33 -14.77 -6.21
CA THR A 143 -6.42 -15.48 -5.30
C THR A 143 -5.26 -16.13 -6.05
N LEU A 144 -5.51 -16.70 -7.24
CA LEU A 144 -4.45 -17.31 -8.05
C LEU A 144 -3.37 -16.32 -8.44
N LEU A 145 -3.72 -15.04 -8.63
CA LEU A 145 -2.76 -13.98 -8.96
C LEU A 145 -1.86 -13.56 -7.77
N LEU A 146 -2.24 -13.86 -6.52
CA LEU A 146 -1.43 -13.50 -5.35
C LEU A 146 -0.14 -14.30 -5.25
N ALA A 147 -0.12 -15.57 -5.69
CA ALA A 147 1.08 -16.40 -5.65
C ALA A 147 2.21 -15.84 -6.55
N PRO A 148 1.99 -15.55 -7.85
CA PRO A 148 3.03 -14.96 -8.67
C PRO A 148 3.42 -13.56 -8.21
N LEU A 149 2.48 -12.73 -7.72
CA LEU A 149 2.80 -11.41 -7.18
C LEU A 149 3.73 -11.49 -5.98
N SER A 150 3.44 -12.38 -5.02
CA SER A 150 4.29 -12.57 -3.85
C SER A 150 5.65 -13.22 -4.20
N ALA A 151 5.69 -14.09 -5.21
CA ALA A 151 6.95 -14.66 -5.71
C ALA A 151 7.82 -13.58 -6.40
N ILE A 152 7.22 -12.67 -7.16
CA ILE A 152 7.92 -11.53 -7.75
C ILE A 152 8.44 -10.59 -6.63
N ASP A 153 7.64 -10.30 -5.61
CA ASP A 153 8.07 -9.50 -4.46
C ASP A 153 9.28 -10.13 -3.77
N LEU A 154 9.23 -11.43 -3.48
CA LEU A 154 10.36 -12.15 -2.86
C LEU A 154 11.58 -12.16 -3.79
N GLY A 155 11.40 -12.40 -5.10
CA GLY A 155 12.48 -12.40 -6.09
C GLY A 155 13.18 -11.05 -6.20
N LEU A 156 12.40 -9.95 -6.21
CA LEU A 156 12.95 -8.59 -6.22
C LEU A 156 13.65 -8.24 -4.91
N ALA A 157 13.14 -8.71 -3.76
CA ALA A 157 13.80 -8.55 -2.48
C ALA A 157 15.13 -9.33 -2.41
N ALA A 158 15.17 -10.53 -2.95
CA ALA A 158 16.40 -11.31 -3.09
C ALA A 158 17.39 -10.64 -4.04
N ALA A 159 16.94 -10.14 -5.20
CA ALA A 159 17.76 -9.38 -6.13
C ALA A 159 18.33 -8.12 -5.48
N PHE A 160 17.55 -7.40 -4.70
CA PHE A 160 18.02 -6.26 -3.91
C PHE A 160 19.12 -6.68 -2.93
N ALA A 161 18.87 -7.72 -2.13
CA ALA A 161 19.83 -8.20 -1.13
C ALA A 161 21.15 -8.68 -1.73
N LEU A 162 21.10 -9.39 -2.86
CA LEU A 162 22.29 -9.91 -3.56
C LEU A 162 23.11 -8.81 -4.24
N ASN A 163 22.46 -7.72 -4.68
CA ASN A 163 23.15 -6.62 -5.36
C ASN A 163 23.45 -5.43 -4.43
N LEU A 164 23.06 -5.49 -3.14
CA LEU A 164 23.38 -4.47 -2.18
C LEU A 164 24.87 -4.53 -1.84
N ASP A 165 25.60 -3.46 -2.14
CA ASP A 165 27.00 -3.31 -1.75
C ASP A 165 27.10 -2.32 -0.57
N LEU A 166 27.44 -2.84 0.61
CA LEU A 166 27.60 -2.04 1.83
C LEU A 166 28.86 -1.16 1.79
N SER A 167 29.77 -1.39 0.83
CA SER A 167 30.98 -0.62 0.66
C SER A 167 30.82 0.64 -0.22
N VAL A 168 29.71 0.72 -0.93
CA VAL A 168 29.40 1.86 -1.83
C VAL A 168 29.01 3.08 -1.03
N VAL A 169 29.46 4.26 -1.49
CA VAL A 169 28.94 5.54 -0.97
C VAL A 169 27.59 5.81 -1.63
N ALA A 170 26.52 5.64 -0.85
CA ALA A 170 25.18 5.91 -1.34
C ALA A 170 24.91 7.41 -1.39
N SER A 171 24.32 7.87 -2.50
CA SER A 171 23.79 9.23 -2.60
C SER A 171 22.53 9.35 -1.72
N CYS A 172 22.56 10.27 -0.78
CA CYS A 172 21.39 10.62 0.05
C CYS A 172 20.76 11.93 -0.42
N CYS A 173 19.62 12.30 0.16
CA CYS A 173 18.95 13.59 -0.10
C CYS A 173 19.87 14.79 0.00
N SER A 174 20.92 14.75 0.85
CA SER A 174 21.93 15.81 0.96
C SER A 174 22.74 16.03 -0.32
N VAL A 175 23.06 14.96 -1.07
CA VAL A 175 23.80 15.08 -2.34
C VAL A 175 22.89 15.62 -3.46
N GLN A 176 21.61 15.28 -3.41
CA GLN A 176 20.61 15.93 -4.29
C GLN A 176 20.43 17.40 -3.92
N LEU A 177 20.52 17.77 -2.63
CA LEU A 177 20.52 19.15 -2.16
C LEU A 177 21.74 19.93 -2.68
N ASP A 178 22.92 19.31 -2.68
CA ASP A 178 24.14 19.92 -3.22
C ASP A 178 24.07 20.09 -4.75
N ALA A 179 23.50 19.11 -5.46
CA ALA A 179 23.25 19.20 -6.90
C ALA A 179 22.20 20.29 -7.23
N VAL A 180 21.21 20.47 -6.38
CA VAL A 180 20.22 21.54 -6.42
C VAL A 180 20.87 22.88 -6.13
N ALA A 181 21.71 22.99 -5.09
CA ALA A 181 22.46 24.19 -4.75
C ALA A 181 23.49 24.55 -5.84
N ALA A 182 24.03 23.56 -6.56
CA ALA A 182 24.93 23.76 -7.70
C ALA A 182 24.20 24.13 -9.02
N GLY A 183 22.87 24.28 -9.00
CA GLY A 183 22.08 24.65 -10.19
C GLY A 183 21.90 23.54 -11.24
N VAL A 184 22.34 22.31 -10.94
CA VAL A 184 22.24 21.16 -11.86
C VAL A 184 20.86 20.49 -11.81
N ALA A 185 20.16 20.61 -10.67
CA ALA A 185 18.76 20.23 -10.50
C ALA A 185 18.16 21.13 -9.41
N GLY A 186 17.73 22.34 -9.75
CA GLY A 186 17.18 23.26 -8.78
C GLY A 186 15.85 22.78 -8.17
N PRO A 187 15.47 23.25 -6.94
CA PRO A 187 14.10 23.17 -6.45
C PRO A 187 13.13 23.87 -7.41
N GLU A 188 13.63 24.72 -8.27
CA GLU A 188 12.95 25.28 -9.45
C GLU A 188 12.63 24.20 -10.50
N GLY A 189 13.34 23.06 -10.55
CA GLY A 189 13.03 21.93 -11.41
C GLY A 189 11.78 21.14 -10.96
N LEU A 190 11.48 21.09 -9.66
CA LEU A 190 10.17 20.70 -9.10
C LEU A 190 9.43 21.97 -8.67
N GLY A 191 9.21 22.90 -9.59
CA GLY A 191 8.76 24.24 -9.35
C GLY A 191 7.60 24.37 -8.38
N ALA A 192 7.41 25.58 -7.84
CA ALA A 192 6.28 25.94 -6.99
C ALA A 192 4.93 25.46 -7.58
N SER A 193 4.82 25.44 -8.91
CA SER A 193 3.68 24.89 -9.66
C SER A 193 3.47 23.38 -9.45
N THR A 194 4.52 22.56 -9.48
CA THR A 194 4.42 21.09 -9.29
C THR A 194 4.00 20.76 -7.85
N ARG A 195 4.56 21.46 -6.87
CA ARG A 195 4.18 21.30 -5.46
C ARG A 195 2.73 21.74 -5.25
N ALA A 196 2.35 22.94 -5.72
CA ALA A 196 0.99 23.43 -5.65
C ALA A 196 0.00 22.47 -6.34
N PHE A 197 0.33 21.93 -7.49
CA PHE A 197 -0.46 20.93 -8.18
C PHE A 197 -0.62 19.64 -7.37
N ALA A 198 0.46 19.12 -6.77
CA ALA A 198 0.42 17.91 -5.95
C ALA A 198 -0.44 18.12 -4.69
N THR A 199 -0.27 19.24 -3.99
CA THR A 199 -0.99 19.52 -2.72
C THR A 199 -2.47 19.85 -2.95
N THR A 200 -2.77 20.72 -3.90
CA THR A 200 -4.16 21.04 -4.26
C THR A 200 -4.85 19.82 -4.87
N GLY A 201 -4.16 19.08 -5.74
CA GLY A 201 -4.64 17.83 -6.30
C GLY A 201 -4.95 16.79 -5.23
N ALA A 202 -4.08 16.64 -4.21
CA ALA A 202 -4.34 15.76 -3.08
C ALA A 202 -5.54 16.19 -2.26
N ALA A 203 -5.64 17.47 -1.90
CA ALA A 203 -6.77 18.00 -1.14
C ALA A 203 -8.10 17.78 -1.87
N VAL A 204 -8.16 18.10 -3.16
CA VAL A 204 -9.37 17.94 -4.00
C VAL A 204 -9.70 16.45 -4.19
N ALA A 205 -8.71 15.61 -4.51
CA ALA A 205 -8.95 14.19 -4.76
C ALA A 205 -9.36 13.45 -3.48
N ILE A 206 -8.75 13.76 -2.33
CA ILE A 206 -9.14 13.21 -1.02
C ILE A 206 -10.56 13.68 -0.64
N ALA A 207 -10.85 14.96 -0.78
CA ALA A 207 -12.19 15.50 -0.51
C ALA A 207 -13.25 14.81 -1.38
N LEU A 208 -12.98 14.63 -2.68
CA LEU A 208 -13.86 13.93 -3.60
C LEU A 208 -14.05 12.46 -3.19
N ALA A 209 -12.96 11.75 -2.85
CA ALA A 209 -13.02 10.37 -2.37
C ALA A 209 -13.87 10.25 -1.10
N VAL A 210 -13.69 11.14 -0.12
CA VAL A 210 -14.48 11.18 1.13
C VAL A 210 -15.96 11.45 0.84
N ILE A 211 -16.26 12.46 0.01
CA ILE A 211 -17.64 12.83 -0.32
C ILE A 211 -18.35 11.67 -1.02
N LEU A 212 -17.71 11.08 -2.04
CA LEU A 212 -18.28 9.95 -2.78
C LEU A 212 -18.43 8.70 -1.91
N ALA A 213 -17.46 8.40 -1.05
CA ALA A 213 -17.54 7.29 -0.11
C ALA A 213 -18.70 7.47 0.90
N LEU A 214 -18.88 8.67 1.47
CA LEU A 214 -19.99 8.96 2.39
C LEU A 214 -21.34 8.95 1.67
N LEU A 215 -21.40 9.48 0.45
CA LEU A 215 -22.61 9.45 -0.36
C LEU A 215 -23.00 8.01 -0.74
N ALA A 216 -22.03 7.20 -1.17
CA ALA A 216 -22.22 5.79 -1.48
C ALA A 216 -22.58 4.97 -0.22
N ALA A 217 -22.04 5.32 0.96
CA ALA A 217 -22.42 4.69 2.22
C ALA A 217 -23.87 4.99 2.61
N ARG A 218 -24.39 6.18 2.28
CA ARG A 218 -25.80 6.55 2.50
C ARG A 218 -26.72 5.94 1.44
N ARG A 219 -26.31 5.99 0.19
CA ARG A 219 -27.06 5.51 -0.99
C ARG A 219 -26.20 4.54 -1.78
N PRO A 220 -26.14 3.27 -1.42
CA PRO A 220 -25.24 2.27 -2.02
C PRO A 220 -25.69 1.88 -3.43
N GLN A 221 -25.64 2.83 -4.36
CA GLN A 221 -25.84 2.60 -5.77
C GLN A 221 -24.51 2.17 -6.40
N ARG A 222 -24.56 1.17 -7.29
CA ARG A 222 -23.36 0.58 -7.93
C ARG A 222 -22.48 1.65 -8.59
N GLY A 223 -23.07 2.59 -9.32
CA GLY A 223 -22.32 3.66 -9.99
C GLY A 223 -21.54 4.55 -9.01
N ILE A 224 -22.19 4.93 -7.88
CA ILE A 224 -21.55 5.78 -6.86
C ILE A 224 -20.43 5.04 -6.14
N ILE A 225 -20.61 3.73 -5.85
CA ILE A 225 -19.59 2.88 -5.25
C ILE A 225 -18.36 2.79 -6.16
N VAL A 226 -18.55 2.54 -7.45
CA VAL A 226 -17.45 2.46 -8.42
C VAL A 226 -16.78 3.84 -8.59
N ALA A 227 -17.54 4.93 -8.57
CA ALA A 227 -16.98 6.28 -8.60
C ALA A 227 -16.13 6.58 -7.36
N ALA A 228 -16.57 6.16 -6.15
CA ALA A 228 -15.79 6.29 -4.93
C ALA A 228 -14.46 5.52 -5.01
N ALA A 229 -14.50 4.28 -5.50
CA ALA A 229 -13.30 3.48 -5.72
C ALA A 229 -12.33 4.14 -6.73
N GLY A 230 -12.86 4.70 -7.81
CA GLY A 230 -12.08 5.47 -8.80
C GLY A 230 -11.45 6.73 -8.20
N ALA A 231 -12.20 7.45 -7.37
CA ALA A 231 -11.70 8.63 -6.66
C ALA A 231 -10.58 8.26 -5.68
N SER A 232 -10.71 7.16 -4.93
CA SER A 232 -9.65 6.64 -4.06
C SER A 232 -8.39 6.26 -4.84
N LEU A 233 -8.55 5.64 -6.01
CA LEU A 233 -7.41 5.29 -6.87
C LEU A 233 -6.68 6.53 -7.38
N VAL A 234 -7.40 7.59 -7.72
CA VAL A 234 -6.82 8.88 -8.13
C VAL A 234 -6.20 9.61 -6.94
N ALA A 235 -6.84 9.59 -5.77
CA ALA A 235 -6.33 10.25 -4.57
C ALA A 235 -5.00 9.65 -4.09
N PHE A 236 -4.75 8.37 -4.33
CA PHE A 236 -3.55 7.67 -3.88
C PHE A 236 -2.24 8.32 -4.39
N PRO A 237 -1.98 8.47 -5.70
CA PRO A 237 -0.74 9.07 -6.18
C PRO A 237 -0.60 10.54 -5.75
N PHE A 238 -1.68 11.31 -5.71
CA PHE A 238 -1.65 12.69 -5.24
C PHE A 238 -1.31 12.77 -3.74
N ALA A 239 -1.87 11.90 -2.90
CA ALA A 239 -1.56 11.84 -1.48
C ALA A 239 -0.09 11.47 -1.23
N VAL A 240 0.46 10.52 -1.98
CA VAL A 240 1.88 10.17 -1.92
C VAL A 240 2.75 11.35 -2.36
N ALA A 241 2.42 12.00 -3.48
CA ALA A 241 3.16 13.15 -3.98
C ALA A 241 3.14 14.32 -2.99
N ALA A 242 1.96 14.65 -2.43
CA ALA A 242 1.84 15.70 -1.40
C ALA A 242 2.62 15.34 -0.12
N THR A 243 2.67 14.06 0.26
CA THR A 243 3.47 13.62 1.41
C THR A 243 4.96 13.88 1.19
N VAL A 244 5.45 13.67 -0.02
CA VAL A 244 6.86 13.92 -0.38
C VAL A 244 7.15 15.41 -0.50
N LEU A 245 6.29 16.17 -1.20
CA LEU A 245 6.58 17.55 -1.61
C LEU A 245 6.15 18.61 -0.60
N GLU A 246 5.27 18.26 0.33
CA GLU A 246 4.71 19.21 1.28
C GLU A 246 4.85 18.75 2.73
N VAL A 247 4.43 17.51 3.05
CA VAL A 247 4.43 17.02 4.43
C VAL A 247 5.85 16.83 4.97
N ALA A 248 6.72 16.17 4.21
CA ALA A 248 8.09 15.91 4.63
C ALA A 248 8.89 17.20 4.87
N PRO A 249 8.88 18.23 3.98
CA PRO A 249 9.50 19.51 4.25
C PRO A 249 9.01 20.18 5.54
N HIS A 250 7.70 20.19 5.80
CA HIS A 250 7.14 20.83 7.00
C HIS A 250 7.44 20.09 8.29
N VAL A 251 7.58 18.74 8.25
CA VAL A 251 7.99 17.96 9.43
C VAL A 251 9.41 18.30 9.86
N PHE A 252 10.30 18.50 8.90
CA PHE A 252 11.72 18.80 9.14
C PHE A 252 12.05 20.30 9.12
N GLU A 253 11.07 21.15 8.80
CA GLU A 253 11.23 22.61 8.68
C GLU A 253 12.33 23.00 7.68
N VAL A 254 12.56 22.14 6.66
CA VAL A 254 13.57 22.31 5.60
C VAL A 254 12.90 22.17 4.23
N PRO A 255 12.86 23.23 3.41
CA PRO A 255 12.14 23.25 2.13
C PRO A 255 12.54 22.14 1.16
N GLN A 256 13.81 21.75 1.18
CA GLN A 256 14.39 20.75 0.27
C GLN A 256 14.29 19.32 0.79
N HIS A 257 13.78 19.10 2.01
CA HIS A 257 13.72 17.77 2.61
C HIS A 257 12.53 16.96 2.10
N VAL A 258 12.65 16.37 0.93
CA VAL A 258 11.58 15.62 0.22
C VAL A 258 11.62 14.10 0.47
N CYS A 259 12.17 13.65 1.60
CA CYS A 259 12.34 12.23 1.87
C CYS A 259 11.19 11.64 2.70
N PRO A 260 10.32 10.77 2.12
CA PRO A 260 9.23 10.15 2.85
C PRO A 260 9.70 9.13 3.90
N PHE A 261 10.90 8.54 3.73
CA PHE A 261 11.45 7.58 4.69
C PHE A 261 11.82 8.22 6.02
N CYS A 262 12.22 9.49 5.99
CA CYS A 262 12.54 10.22 7.21
C CYS A 262 11.31 10.40 8.11
N LEU A 263 10.09 10.41 7.56
CA LEU A 263 8.83 10.43 8.32
C LEU A 263 8.62 9.17 9.17
N LEU A 264 9.32 8.07 8.87
CA LEU A 264 9.23 6.81 9.61
C LEU A 264 10.17 6.76 10.83
N ARG A 265 11.04 7.76 10.99
CA ARG A 265 12.04 7.76 12.07
C ARG A 265 11.41 8.09 13.43
N PRO A 266 11.95 7.50 14.53
CA PRO A 266 11.48 7.80 15.88
C PRO A 266 11.61 9.30 16.26
N SER A 267 12.57 10.01 15.68
CA SER A 267 12.79 11.44 15.93
C SER A 267 11.58 12.32 15.61
N VAL A 268 10.72 11.86 14.69
CA VAL A 268 9.48 12.52 14.30
C VAL A 268 8.25 11.66 14.66
N LEU A 269 8.35 10.89 15.74
CA LEU A 269 7.30 10.00 16.25
C LEU A 269 6.80 8.96 15.23
N GLY A 270 7.55 8.73 14.15
CA GLY A 270 7.16 7.78 13.11
C GLY A 270 5.83 8.12 12.43
N ILE A 271 5.49 9.39 12.28
CA ILE A 271 4.21 9.86 11.70
C ILE A 271 3.92 9.25 10.33
N GLY A 272 4.96 8.84 9.60
CA GLY A 272 4.82 8.16 8.30
C GLY A 272 4.08 6.84 8.39
N TYR A 273 4.25 6.05 9.46
CA TYR A 273 3.55 4.75 9.59
C TYR A 273 2.02 4.89 9.62
N PRO A 274 1.43 5.70 10.52
CA PRO A 274 -0.02 5.90 10.51
C PRO A 274 -0.50 6.62 9.25
N LEU A 275 0.27 7.55 8.68
CA LEU A 275 -0.09 8.26 7.46
C LEU A 275 -0.18 7.29 6.25
N PHE A 276 0.87 6.54 5.96
CA PHE A 276 0.86 5.55 4.87
C PHE A 276 -0.11 4.41 5.14
N GLY A 277 -0.27 4.00 6.40
CA GLY A 277 -1.26 3.00 6.82
C GLY A 277 -2.69 3.45 6.54
N ALA A 278 -3.02 4.71 6.82
CA ALA A 278 -4.34 5.29 6.53
C ALA A 278 -4.60 5.38 5.02
N ILE A 279 -3.62 5.86 4.23
CA ILE A 279 -3.71 5.90 2.76
C ILE A 279 -3.96 4.50 2.20
N MET A 280 -3.17 3.52 2.64
CA MET A 280 -3.29 2.14 2.16
C MET A 280 -4.65 1.52 2.54
N LEU A 281 -5.11 1.72 3.77
CA LEU A 281 -6.42 1.24 4.22
C LEU A 281 -7.56 1.84 3.39
N ALA A 282 -7.51 3.13 3.10
CA ALA A 282 -8.50 3.81 2.28
C ALA A 282 -8.58 3.21 0.87
N VAL A 283 -7.43 3.03 0.23
CA VAL A 283 -7.35 2.43 -1.12
C VAL A 283 -7.85 0.98 -1.13
N ILE A 284 -7.45 0.16 -0.15
CA ILE A 284 -7.90 -1.24 -0.05
C ILE A 284 -9.42 -1.31 0.14
N CYS A 285 -10.00 -0.51 1.05
CA CYS A 285 -11.44 -0.47 1.27
C CYS A 285 -12.20 0.01 0.03
N GLY A 286 -11.73 1.09 -0.61
CA GLY A 286 -12.33 1.65 -1.82
C GLY A 286 -12.31 0.66 -2.98
N LEU A 287 -11.13 0.16 -3.34
CA LEU A 287 -10.98 -0.80 -4.44
C LEU A 287 -11.70 -2.12 -4.16
N GLY A 288 -11.60 -2.67 -2.95
CA GLY A 288 -12.28 -3.90 -2.57
C GLY A 288 -13.80 -3.77 -2.71
N THR A 289 -14.37 -2.64 -2.26
CA THR A 289 -15.81 -2.36 -2.38
C THR A 289 -16.21 -2.11 -3.83
N GLY A 290 -15.42 -1.36 -4.59
CA GLY A 290 -15.67 -1.08 -6.01
C GLY A 290 -15.66 -2.34 -6.86
N ILE A 291 -14.66 -3.21 -6.70
CA ILE A 291 -14.58 -4.49 -7.39
C ILE A 291 -15.73 -5.41 -6.95
N GLY A 292 -16.06 -5.45 -5.65
CA GLY A 292 -17.23 -6.17 -5.13
C GLY A 292 -18.53 -5.72 -5.80
N ALA A 293 -18.70 -4.41 -6.00
CA ALA A 293 -19.85 -3.87 -6.73
C ALA A 293 -19.87 -4.27 -8.21
N LEU A 294 -18.71 -4.31 -8.87
CA LEU A 294 -18.61 -4.77 -10.26
C LEU A 294 -18.93 -6.27 -10.41
N LEU A 295 -18.57 -7.09 -9.42
CA LEU A 295 -18.84 -8.52 -9.39
C LEU A 295 -20.27 -8.88 -8.96
N SER A 296 -21.01 -7.97 -8.29
CA SER A 296 -22.38 -8.19 -7.81
C SER A 296 -23.40 -8.23 -8.95
N ARG A 297 -23.47 -9.34 -9.70
CA ARG A 297 -24.37 -9.50 -10.84
C ARG A 297 -25.73 -10.12 -10.46
N THR A 298 -25.77 -11.03 -9.50
CA THR A 298 -26.96 -11.73 -9.03
C THR A 298 -27.74 -10.90 -7.99
N SER A 299 -28.99 -11.27 -7.75
CA SER A 299 -29.84 -10.63 -6.74
C SER A 299 -29.26 -10.85 -5.32
N ALA A 300 -28.76 -12.05 -5.03
CA ALA A 300 -28.13 -12.39 -3.76
C ALA A 300 -26.88 -11.53 -3.49
N ALA A 301 -25.98 -11.41 -4.47
CA ALA A 301 -24.80 -10.57 -4.35
C ALA A 301 -25.15 -9.08 -4.19
N ARG A 302 -26.20 -8.58 -4.88
CA ARG A 302 -26.67 -7.19 -4.73
C ARG A 302 -27.25 -6.91 -3.35
N SER A 303 -28.01 -7.84 -2.78
CA SER A 303 -28.55 -7.69 -1.42
C SER A 303 -27.45 -7.66 -0.37
N ALA A 304 -26.42 -8.49 -0.50
CA ALA A 304 -25.26 -8.51 0.39
C ALA A 304 -24.35 -7.28 0.22
N LEU A 305 -24.32 -6.67 -0.99
CA LEU A 305 -23.48 -5.51 -1.26
C LEU A 305 -23.85 -4.29 -0.40
N THR A 306 -25.14 -4.06 -0.17
CA THR A 306 -25.62 -2.87 0.56
C THR A 306 -25.03 -2.75 1.97
N PRO A 307 -25.14 -3.74 2.87
CA PRO A 307 -24.55 -3.65 4.20
C PRO A 307 -23.02 -3.66 4.16
N PHE A 308 -22.43 -4.44 3.24
CA PHE A 308 -20.98 -4.48 3.06
C PHE A 308 -20.41 -3.11 2.65
N ALA A 309 -20.97 -2.50 1.61
CA ALA A 309 -20.55 -1.21 1.10
C ALA A 309 -20.68 -0.10 2.16
N ARG A 310 -21.78 -0.06 2.91
CA ARG A 310 -21.96 0.93 3.98
C ARG A 310 -20.84 0.89 5.00
N GLU A 311 -20.43 -0.28 5.43
CA GLU A 311 -19.37 -0.45 6.41
C GLU A 311 -18.02 -0.06 5.83
N ARG A 312 -17.68 -0.58 4.65
CA ARG A 312 -16.36 -0.39 4.04
C ARG A 312 -16.12 1.04 3.55
N LEU A 313 -17.13 1.68 2.96
CA LEU A 313 -17.02 3.05 2.50
C LEU A 313 -16.95 4.07 3.66
N ARG A 314 -17.58 3.78 4.81
CA ARG A 314 -17.31 4.58 6.02
C ARG A 314 -15.89 4.44 6.52
N ARG A 315 -15.31 3.24 6.49
CA ARG A 315 -13.91 3.02 6.84
C ARG A 315 -12.98 3.72 5.86
N GLU A 316 -13.26 3.66 4.57
CA GLU A 316 -12.55 4.39 3.52
C GLU A 316 -12.55 5.90 3.79
N ALA A 317 -13.73 6.49 3.99
CA ALA A 317 -13.86 7.91 4.28
C ALA A 317 -13.10 8.30 5.55
N PHE A 318 -13.23 7.52 6.63
CA PHE A 318 -12.48 7.75 7.87
C PHE A 318 -10.97 7.66 7.66
N ALA A 319 -10.50 6.67 6.90
CA ALA A 319 -9.07 6.50 6.60
C ALA A 319 -8.52 7.67 5.78
N TRP A 320 -9.26 8.18 4.78
CA TRP A 320 -8.86 9.39 4.04
C TRP A 320 -8.85 10.65 4.90
N ILE A 321 -9.85 10.81 5.79
CA ILE A 321 -9.86 11.92 6.76
C ILE A 321 -8.66 11.82 7.69
N ALA A 322 -8.35 10.64 8.22
CA ALA A 322 -7.19 10.41 9.07
C ALA A 322 -5.88 10.73 8.34
N ALA A 323 -5.73 10.28 7.10
CA ALA A 323 -4.57 10.61 6.27
C ALA A 323 -4.43 12.13 6.05
N PHE A 324 -5.53 12.81 5.73
CA PHE A 324 -5.54 14.26 5.56
C PHE A 324 -5.16 15.01 6.85
N VAL A 325 -5.73 14.61 7.99
CA VAL A 325 -5.42 15.23 9.29
C VAL A 325 -3.95 15.01 9.65
N LEU A 326 -3.43 13.78 9.50
CA LEU A 326 -2.02 13.47 9.78
C LEU A 326 -1.07 14.26 8.86
N ALA A 327 -1.44 14.47 7.61
CA ALA A 327 -0.68 15.29 6.68
C ALA A 327 -0.75 16.79 7.00
N ALA A 328 -1.91 17.28 7.46
CA ALA A 328 -2.13 18.68 7.76
C ALA A 328 -1.49 19.13 9.09
N LEU A 329 -1.32 18.22 10.06
CA LEU A 329 -0.78 18.55 11.38
C LEU A 329 0.59 19.26 11.35
N PRO A 330 1.64 18.76 10.64
CA PRO A 330 2.94 19.43 10.59
C PRO A 330 2.87 20.78 9.87
N ILE A 331 2.03 20.89 8.85
CA ILE A 331 1.83 22.15 8.11
C ILE A 331 1.19 23.20 9.01
N ALA A 332 0.12 22.81 9.72
CA ALA A 332 -0.56 23.69 10.66
C ALA A 332 0.35 24.10 11.83
N ARG A 333 1.11 23.15 12.39
CA ARG A 333 2.09 23.43 13.43
C ARG A 333 3.11 24.48 12.96
N TYR A 334 3.70 24.28 11.77
CA TYR A 334 4.65 25.22 11.21
C TYR A 334 4.03 26.61 11.03
N ALA A 335 2.84 26.72 10.45
CA ALA A 335 2.15 27.97 10.24
C ALA A 335 1.90 28.73 11.55
N ILE A 336 1.55 28.02 12.64
CA ILE A 336 1.35 28.63 13.97
C ILE A 336 2.69 29.12 14.54
N VAL A 337 3.73 28.31 14.49
CA VAL A 337 5.03 28.64 15.10
C VAL A 337 5.74 29.74 14.32
N SER A 338 5.63 29.77 13.00
CA SER A 338 6.26 30.78 12.14
C SER A 338 5.48 32.09 12.03
N GLY A 339 4.33 32.21 12.72
CA GLY A 339 3.45 33.37 12.59
C GLY A 339 2.85 33.55 11.19
N GLY A 340 2.67 32.46 10.45
CA GLY A 340 2.12 32.44 9.09
C GLY A 340 3.17 32.65 7.99
N ALA A 341 4.45 32.65 8.31
CA ALA A 341 5.50 32.65 7.27
C ALA A 341 5.46 31.38 6.43
N SER A 342 5.70 31.52 5.11
CA SER A 342 5.83 30.38 4.22
C SER A 342 7.16 29.66 4.46
N LEU A 343 7.16 28.31 4.43
CA LEU A 343 8.39 27.52 4.48
C LEU A 343 9.20 27.66 3.17
N PHE A 344 8.53 27.96 2.08
CA PHE A 344 9.09 27.99 0.73
C PHE A 344 9.15 29.44 0.23
N HIS A 345 10.21 30.11 0.55
CA HIS A 345 10.55 31.47 0.07
C HIS A 345 11.61 31.40 -0.99
#